data_085e1e93de5ba155de202358cb6f6e0b
#
_entry.id   085e1e93de5ba155de202358cb6f6e0b
#
_cell.length_a   1.000
_cell.length_b   1.000
_cell.length_c   1.000
_cell.angle_alpha   90.00
_cell.angle_beta   90.00
_cell.angle_gamma   90.00
#
_symmetry.space_group_name_H-M   'P 1'
#
loop_
_entity.id
_entity.type
_entity.pdbx_description
1 polymer ?
#
loop_
_entity_poly.entity_id
_entity_poly.type
_entity_poly.pdbx_seq_one_letter_code
_entity_poly.pdbx_strand_id
1 'polypeptide(L)'
;ALFFSLIALAVIYVIWLRRALHERSRRLEIMRSYSSLVENMPVLYARVELIFDPGARIIDYVYREVNPTFEKYILPKEKILGKKYSELNPDYSPELPDRYSELNDNRQITFQYYLEKTKTHLTVISIHSKTKGCVDVFGVDNTELVLTQQMLKSTNHKLSAALDAADMTPWKWDLQTGLLSCNVSHDLYVTEEEVTHDGNLIIVPTSACFAKICDEDRERVRDAFERLANGETQKMREEYRVGRQWLPSPQQNEWVEVRAAVDERDANGKSLSLIGTSMTVTQRKEMEEALVQAKVKAEEANTLKSSFLANISHEIRTPLNAIVGFSSLLVSAERGISEEKQEYINIIENNNTLLLQLISDVLDLSKIEAGTMESDYAPIDVHGLFIELEDTFRLRNKKSGICICYHRRTTRS
;
A
#
# COMPACT_ATOMS: atom_id res chain seq x y z
N ALA A 1 -76.48 36.91 65.88
CA ALA A 1 -75.33 37.49 65.13
C ALA A 1 -73.98 36.83 65.50
N LEU A 2 -73.63 36.67 66.76
CA LEU A 2 -72.36 36.07 67.21
C LEU A 2 -72.17 34.62 66.82
N PHE A 3 -73.24 33.80 66.77
CA PHE A 3 -73.16 32.39 66.39
C PHE A 3 -72.84 32.21 64.88
N PHE A 4 -73.43 33.06 63.98
CA PHE A 4 -73.19 33.04 62.58
C PHE A 4 -71.76 33.55 62.25
N SER A 5 -71.23 34.49 62.96
CA SER A 5 -69.86 34.95 62.79
C SER A 5 -68.81 33.91 63.20
N LEU A 6 -69.07 33.16 64.29
CA LEU A 6 -68.24 32.02 64.68
C LEU A 6 -68.23 30.89 63.67
N ILE A 7 -69.39 30.56 63.08
CA ILE A 7 -69.47 29.55 61.99
C ILE A 7 -68.73 30.04 60.76
N ALA A 8 -68.88 31.33 60.37
CA ALA A 8 -68.18 31.90 59.23
C ALA A 8 -66.62 31.86 59.42
N LEU A 9 -66.16 32.21 60.64
CA LEU A 9 -64.75 32.10 60.96
C LEU A 9 -64.23 30.65 60.97
N ALA A 10 -65.01 29.71 61.46
CA ALA A 10 -64.64 28.29 61.41
C ALA A 10 -64.57 27.76 59.94
N VAL A 11 -65.51 28.18 59.09
CA VAL A 11 -65.48 27.83 57.64
C VAL A 11 -64.28 28.46 56.96
N ILE A 12 -63.99 29.71 57.18
CA ILE A 12 -62.80 30.36 56.62
C ILE A 12 -61.52 29.70 57.12
N TYR A 13 -61.44 29.33 58.40
CA TYR A 13 -60.29 28.59 58.97
C TYR A 13 -60.12 27.21 58.31
N VAL A 14 -61.21 26.44 58.07
CA VAL A 14 -61.18 25.16 57.45
C VAL A 14 -60.73 25.29 55.97
N ILE A 15 -61.22 26.31 55.24
CA ILE A 15 -60.81 26.58 53.87
C ILE A 15 -59.29 26.95 53.81
N TRP A 16 -58.86 27.83 54.74
CA TRP A 16 -57.45 28.21 54.85
C TRP A 16 -56.57 26.96 55.17
N LEU A 17 -56.97 26.18 56.15
CA LEU A 17 -56.27 24.97 56.54
C LEU A 17 -56.15 23.95 55.35
N ARG A 18 -57.27 23.75 54.63
CA ARG A 18 -57.26 22.88 53.41
C ARG A 18 -56.32 23.43 52.38
N ARG A 19 -56.28 24.73 52.11
CA ARG A 19 -55.33 25.32 51.13
C ARG A 19 -53.91 25.16 51.63
N ALA A 20 -53.59 25.41 52.86
CA ALA A 20 -52.24 25.24 53.41
C ALA A 20 -51.77 23.78 53.35
N LEU A 21 -52.62 22.83 53.66
CA LEU A 21 -52.31 21.39 53.52
C LEU A 21 -52.14 21.00 52.09
N HIS A 22 -52.96 21.49 51.17
CA HIS A 22 -52.82 21.20 49.73
C HIS A 22 -51.51 21.80 49.16
N GLU A 23 -51.16 23.03 49.49
CA GLU A 23 -49.86 23.61 49.09
C GLU A 23 -48.69 22.84 49.68
N ARG A 24 -48.76 22.39 50.89
CA ARG A 24 -47.71 21.58 51.54
C ARG A 24 -47.59 20.23 50.84
N SER A 25 -48.69 19.56 50.55
CA SER A 25 -48.71 18.27 49.77
C SER A 25 -48.12 18.46 48.40
N ARG A 26 -48.51 19.49 47.66
CA ARG A 26 -47.98 19.79 46.32
C ARG A 26 -46.48 20.10 46.37
N ARG A 27 -45.99 20.82 47.36
CA ARG A 27 -44.54 21.07 47.52
C ARG A 27 -43.77 19.78 47.80
N LEU A 28 -44.30 18.89 48.63
CA LEU A 28 -43.69 17.59 48.93
C LEU A 28 -43.69 16.67 47.72
N GLU A 29 -44.73 16.69 46.92
CA GLU A 29 -44.80 15.91 45.65
C GLU A 29 -43.77 16.42 44.64
N ILE A 30 -43.66 17.73 44.47
CA ILE A 30 -42.61 18.32 43.58
C ILE A 30 -41.20 17.96 44.08
N MET A 31 -40.97 18.06 45.40
CA MET A 31 -39.67 17.69 45.98
C MET A 31 -39.33 16.20 45.77
N ARG A 32 -40.33 15.31 45.96
CA ARG A 32 -40.14 13.88 45.70
C ARG A 32 -39.87 13.59 44.25
N SER A 33 -40.61 14.22 43.35
CA SER A 33 -40.38 14.07 41.90
C SER A 33 -38.99 14.57 41.49
N TYR A 34 -38.55 15.72 42.01
CA TYR A 34 -37.22 16.25 41.79
C TYR A 34 -36.14 15.29 42.32
N SER A 35 -36.26 14.84 43.58
CA SER A 35 -35.31 13.89 44.17
C SER A 35 -35.21 12.62 43.34
N SER A 36 -36.36 12.05 42.93
CA SER A 36 -36.40 10.87 42.08
C SER A 36 -35.76 11.06 40.71
N LEU A 37 -35.93 12.23 40.10
CA LEU A 37 -35.26 12.57 38.84
C LEU A 37 -33.74 12.61 38.99
N VAL A 38 -33.26 13.32 40.03
CA VAL A 38 -31.82 13.44 40.29
C VAL A 38 -31.19 12.08 40.63
N GLU A 39 -31.86 11.29 41.48
CA GLU A 39 -31.39 9.95 41.89
C GLU A 39 -31.33 8.95 40.73
N ASN A 40 -32.24 9.03 39.78
CA ASN A 40 -32.30 8.11 38.66
C ASN A 40 -31.64 8.64 37.36
N MET A 41 -31.02 9.83 37.40
CA MET A 41 -30.29 10.34 36.24
C MET A 41 -29.11 9.43 35.84
N PRO A 42 -29.00 9.02 34.58
CA PRO A 42 -27.90 8.18 34.11
C PRO A 42 -26.59 8.97 33.85
N VAL A 43 -26.58 10.28 34.20
CA VAL A 43 -25.43 11.16 34.10
C VAL A 43 -24.94 11.57 35.49
N LEU A 44 -23.65 11.83 35.63
CA LEU A 44 -23.11 12.41 36.87
C LEU A 44 -23.77 13.76 37.09
N TYR A 45 -24.28 13.99 38.32
CA TYR A 45 -24.82 15.27 38.72
C TYR A 45 -24.23 15.71 40.03
N ALA A 46 -23.78 16.97 40.08
CA ALA A 46 -23.38 17.64 41.29
C ALA A 46 -23.88 19.08 41.28
N ARG A 47 -24.29 19.57 42.47
CA ARG A 47 -24.47 20.99 42.74
C ARG A 47 -23.30 21.45 43.55
N VAL A 48 -22.59 22.47 43.08
CA VAL A 48 -21.45 23.06 43.77
C VAL A 48 -21.70 24.52 44.10
N GLU A 49 -21.29 24.93 45.27
CA GLU A 49 -21.30 26.35 45.71
C GLU A 49 -19.91 26.92 45.48
N LEU A 50 -19.86 28.01 44.72
CA LEU A 50 -18.60 28.65 44.37
C LEU A 50 -18.03 29.47 45.52
N ILE A 51 -16.72 29.42 45.73
CA ILE A 51 -15.97 30.21 46.70
C ILE A 51 -15.18 31.27 45.94
N PHE A 52 -15.35 32.51 46.33
CA PHE A 52 -14.71 33.65 45.69
C PHE A 52 -13.64 34.25 46.62
N ASP A 53 -12.58 34.78 46.00
CA ASP A 53 -11.61 35.64 46.67
C ASP A 53 -12.17 37.08 46.87
N PRO A 54 -11.46 37.97 47.58
CA PRO A 54 -11.86 39.39 47.71
C PRO A 54 -11.93 40.13 46.37
N GLY A 55 -11.30 39.63 45.34
CA GLY A 55 -11.31 40.15 43.96
C GLY A 55 -12.41 39.57 43.08
N ALA A 56 -13.37 38.82 43.67
CA ALA A 56 -14.47 38.14 42.97
C ALA A 56 -14.03 37.05 41.97
N ARG A 57 -12.82 36.50 42.09
CA ARG A 57 -12.39 35.32 41.32
C ARG A 57 -12.83 34.06 42.03
N ILE A 58 -13.21 33.07 41.26
CA ILE A 58 -13.56 31.74 41.78
C ILE A 58 -12.26 31.01 42.10
N ILE A 59 -12.06 30.71 43.37
CA ILE A 59 -10.83 30.05 43.86
C ILE A 59 -11.05 28.59 44.23
N ASP A 60 -12.30 28.21 44.54
CA ASP A 60 -12.64 26.85 44.93
C ASP A 60 -14.17 26.66 44.85
N TYR A 61 -14.65 25.47 45.17
CA TYR A 61 -16.08 25.22 45.34
C TYR A 61 -16.36 24.11 46.36
N VAL A 62 -17.57 24.10 46.92
CA VAL A 62 -18.05 23.12 47.90
C VAL A 62 -19.16 22.27 47.29
N TYR A 63 -19.08 20.97 47.41
CA TYR A 63 -20.16 20.06 46.96
C TYR A 63 -21.36 20.14 47.88
N ARG A 64 -22.53 20.52 47.35
CA ARG A 64 -23.79 20.65 48.09
C ARG A 64 -24.76 19.52 47.83
N GLU A 65 -24.74 18.95 46.63
CA GLU A 65 -25.60 17.85 46.24
C GLU A 65 -24.87 16.99 45.21
N VAL A 66 -25.02 15.65 45.27
CA VAL A 66 -24.53 14.71 44.29
C VAL A 66 -25.53 13.58 44.13
N ASN A 67 -25.61 12.99 42.94
CA ASN A 67 -26.47 11.84 42.66
C ASN A 67 -25.69 10.50 42.77
N PRO A 68 -26.37 9.34 42.82
CA PRO A 68 -25.73 8.03 42.91
C PRO A 68 -24.76 7.73 41.72
N THR A 69 -25.05 8.26 40.55
CA THR A 69 -24.15 8.13 39.39
C THR A 69 -22.81 8.86 39.66
N PHE A 70 -22.85 10.06 40.26
CA PHE A 70 -21.62 10.77 40.64
C PHE A 70 -20.80 9.98 41.66
N GLU A 71 -21.47 9.39 42.66
CA GLU A 71 -20.81 8.57 43.67
C GLU A 71 -20.03 7.39 43.10
N LYS A 72 -20.59 6.75 42.08
CA LYS A 72 -19.97 5.61 41.39
C LYS A 72 -18.62 5.97 40.75
N TYR A 73 -18.48 7.18 40.20
CA TYR A 73 -17.27 7.59 39.48
C TYR A 73 -16.26 8.33 40.34
N ILE A 74 -16.70 9.08 41.33
CA ILE A 74 -15.86 9.99 42.10
C ILE A 74 -15.58 9.44 43.50
N LEU A 75 -16.53 9.64 44.45
CA LEU A 75 -16.46 9.19 45.83
C LEU A 75 -17.88 9.10 46.42
N PRO A 76 -18.09 8.29 47.51
CA PRO A 76 -19.36 8.24 48.23
C PRO A 76 -19.81 9.60 48.77
N LYS A 77 -21.11 9.84 48.76
CA LYS A 77 -21.77 11.08 49.14
C LYS A 77 -21.33 11.59 50.54
N GLU A 78 -21.18 10.68 51.50
CA GLU A 78 -20.78 11.02 52.87
C GLU A 78 -19.38 11.64 52.97
N LYS A 79 -18.51 11.32 51.98
CA LYS A 79 -17.13 11.83 51.90
C LYS A 79 -17.00 13.11 51.12
N ILE A 80 -18.01 13.44 50.29
CA ILE A 80 -17.97 14.59 49.37
C ILE A 80 -18.76 15.78 49.89
N LEU A 81 -19.97 15.57 50.43
CA LEU A 81 -20.85 16.66 50.82
C LEU A 81 -20.22 17.58 51.87
N GLY A 82 -20.28 18.86 51.61
CA GLY A 82 -19.73 19.90 52.48
C GLY A 82 -18.21 20.06 52.39
N LYS A 83 -17.55 19.25 51.61
CA LYS A 83 -16.09 19.34 51.38
C LYS A 83 -15.78 20.25 50.20
N LYS A 84 -14.63 20.93 50.28
CA LYS A 84 -14.09 21.71 49.17
C LYS A 84 -13.43 20.80 48.14
N TYR A 85 -13.41 21.24 46.90
CA TYR A 85 -12.71 20.55 45.84
C TYR A 85 -11.21 20.37 46.15
N SER A 86 -10.55 21.43 46.64
CA SER A 86 -9.15 21.41 47.08
C SER A 86 -8.87 20.41 48.23
N GLU A 87 -9.82 20.15 49.13
CA GLU A 87 -9.66 19.15 50.19
C GLU A 87 -9.72 17.70 49.67
N LEU A 88 -10.42 17.47 48.56
CA LEU A 88 -10.61 16.15 47.96
C LEU A 88 -9.55 15.79 46.95
N ASN A 89 -8.87 16.77 46.41
CA ASN A 89 -7.83 16.59 45.41
C ASN A 89 -6.50 17.14 45.92
N PRO A 90 -5.58 16.29 46.44
CA PRO A 90 -4.29 16.74 46.98
C PRO A 90 -3.42 17.47 45.92
N ASP A 91 -3.57 17.11 44.66
CA ASP A 91 -2.90 17.75 43.51
C ASP A 91 -3.80 18.82 42.88
N TYR A 92 -4.37 19.66 43.74
CA TYR A 92 -5.30 20.72 43.33
C TYR A 92 -4.73 21.57 42.18
N SER A 93 -5.45 21.57 41.05
CA SER A 93 -5.23 22.51 39.96
C SER A 93 -6.31 23.57 39.94
N PRO A 94 -5.98 24.86 39.93
CA PRO A 94 -6.96 25.94 39.85
C PRO A 94 -7.70 25.97 38.50
N GLU A 95 -7.30 25.20 37.53
CA GLU A 95 -7.89 25.19 36.18
C GLU A 95 -9.40 24.88 36.18
N LEU A 96 -9.87 24.00 37.08
CA LEU A 96 -11.28 23.62 37.11
C LEU A 96 -12.17 24.72 37.69
N PRO A 97 -11.84 25.36 38.86
CA PRO A 97 -12.53 26.55 39.32
C PRO A 97 -12.46 27.72 38.34
N ASP A 98 -11.32 27.96 37.70
CA ASP A 98 -11.15 29.04 36.71
C ASP A 98 -12.11 28.92 35.52
N ARG A 99 -12.41 27.70 35.05
CA ARG A 99 -13.39 27.48 33.98
C ARG A 99 -14.80 27.94 34.33
N TYR A 100 -15.17 27.94 35.63
CA TYR A 100 -16.47 28.46 36.06
C TYR A 100 -16.57 29.97 35.96
N SER A 101 -15.47 30.70 35.82
CA SER A 101 -15.49 32.14 35.56
C SER A 101 -16.13 32.50 34.22
N GLU A 102 -16.05 31.60 33.25
CA GLU A 102 -16.67 31.74 31.91
C GLU A 102 -18.21 31.71 31.98
N LEU A 103 -18.79 31.18 33.08
CA LEU A 103 -20.24 31.21 33.29
C LEU A 103 -20.80 32.61 33.51
N ASN A 104 -19.98 33.60 33.90
CA ASN A 104 -20.44 34.97 34.11
C ASN A 104 -20.99 35.60 32.82
N ASP A 105 -20.43 35.23 31.69
CA ASP A 105 -20.81 35.76 30.36
C ASP A 105 -21.73 34.79 29.59
N ASN A 106 -21.71 33.49 29.90
CA ASN A 106 -22.41 32.43 29.22
C ASN A 106 -23.48 31.77 30.09
N ARG A 107 -24.60 31.34 29.46
CA ARG A 107 -25.65 30.58 30.20
C ARG A 107 -25.21 29.19 30.61
N GLN A 108 -24.26 28.63 29.90
CA GLN A 108 -23.66 27.32 30.16
C GLN A 108 -22.21 27.27 29.62
N ILE A 109 -21.41 26.44 30.25
CA ILE A 109 -20.09 26.07 29.75
C ILE A 109 -20.06 24.57 29.52
N THR A 110 -19.28 24.14 28.52
CA THR A 110 -19.07 22.72 28.19
C THR A 110 -17.60 22.47 27.97
N PHE A 111 -17.04 21.47 28.64
CA PHE A 111 -15.64 21.08 28.47
C PHE A 111 -15.44 19.58 28.64
N GLN A 112 -14.31 19.07 28.11
CA GLN A 112 -13.89 17.69 28.31
C GLN A 112 -13.06 17.59 29.58
N TYR A 113 -13.30 16.54 30.35
CA TYR A 113 -12.56 16.25 31.57
C TYR A 113 -12.18 14.75 31.61
N TYR A 114 -10.92 14.46 31.89
CA TYR A 114 -10.46 13.09 32.04
C TYR A 114 -10.25 12.73 33.50
N LEU A 115 -10.95 11.70 33.95
CA LEU A 115 -10.82 11.14 35.31
C LEU A 115 -9.76 10.04 35.28
N GLU A 116 -8.55 10.35 35.74
CA GLU A 116 -7.43 9.40 35.75
C GLU A 116 -7.73 8.13 36.58
N LYS A 117 -8.38 8.30 37.72
CA LYS A 117 -8.68 7.21 38.68
C LYS A 117 -9.55 6.12 38.06
N THR A 118 -10.53 6.47 37.27
CA THR A 118 -11.48 5.56 36.60
C THR A 118 -11.18 5.40 35.11
N LYS A 119 -10.20 6.15 34.58
CA LYS A 119 -9.86 6.24 33.15
C LYS A 119 -11.07 6.60 32.28
N THR A 120 -11.88 7.55 32.78
CA THR A 120 -13.16 7.94 32.17
C THR A 120 -13.04 9.31 31.52
N HIS A 121 -13.48 9.39 30.24
CA HIS A 121 -13.63 10.67 29.55
C HIS A 121 -15.05 11.22 29.81
N LEU A 122 -15.14 12.38 30.40
CA LEU A 122 -16.40 13.06 30.68
C LEU A 122 -16.56 14.30 29.82
N THR A 123 -17.76 14.47 29.25
CA THR A 123 -18.21 15.80 28.81
C THR A 123 -18.92 16.46 29.99
N VAL A 124 -18.33 17.50 30.54
CA VAL A 124 -18.87 18.26 31.65
C VAL A 124 -19.64 19.46 31.12
N ILE A 125 -20.90 19.55 31.51
CA ILE A 125 -21.80 20.68 31.21
C ILE A 125 -22.13 21.36 32.54
N SER A 126 -21.87 22.63 32.66
CA SER A 126 -22.16 23.39 33.86
C SER A 126 -23.06 24.57 33.57
N ILE A 127 -24.10 24.78 34.41
CA ILE A 127 -25.09 25.84 34.28
C ILE A 127 -25.29 26.52 35.61
N HIS A 128 -25.72 27.79 35.58
CA HIS A 128 -26.14 28.49 36.80
C HIS A 128 -27.32 27.77 37.47
N SER A 129 -27.16 27.43 38.73
CA SER A 129 -28.27 26.91 39.54
C SER A 129 -29.27 27.99 39.86
N LYS A 130 -30.52 27.60 40.07
CA LYS A 130 -31.52 28.51 40.68
C LYS A 130 -31.15 28.94 42.09
N THR A 131 -30.31 28.20 42.79
CA THR A 131 -29.75 28.54 44.10
C THR A 131 -28.61 29.53 43.93
N LYS A 132 -28.72 30.69 44.51
CA LYS A 132 -27.75 31.79 44.38
C LYS A 132 -26.34 31.31 44.81
N GLY A 133 -25.34 31.59 44.00
CA GLY A 133 -23.94 31.20 44.24
C GLY A 133 -23.62 29.75 43.93
N CYS A 134 -24.59 28.97 43.39
CA CYS A 134 -24.39 27.58 43.04
C CYS A 134 -24.36 27.37 41.50
N VAL A 135 -23.69 26.32 41.12
CA VAL A 135 -23.62 25.81 39.74
C VAL A 135 -24.07 24.34 39.74
N ASP A 136 -24.95 24.00 38.81
CA ASP A 136 -25.36 22.64 38.54
C ASP A 136 -24.41 22.04 37.44
N VAL A 137 -23.76 20.95 37.79
CA VAL A 137 -22.73 20.31 36.97
C VAL A 137 -23.23 18.94 36.55
N PHE A 138 -23.19 18.67 35.25
CA PHE A 138 -23.57 17.40 34.64
C PHE A 138 -22.35 16.80 33.97
N GLY A 139 -22.05 15.53 34.23
CA GLY A 139 -21.00 14.78 33.58
C GLY A 139 -21.59 13.64 32.75
N VAL A 140 -21.33 13.63 31.46
CA VAL A 140 -21.72 12.55 30.55
C VAL A 140 -20.49 11.69 30.24
N ASP A 141 -20.54 10.41 30.57
CA ASP A 141 -19.48 9.48 30.22
C ASP A 141 -19.52 9.21 28.72
N ASN A 142 -18.48 9.66 28.04
CA ASN A 142 -18.28 9.46 26.61
C ASN A 142 -17.01 8.65 26.30
N THR A 143 -16.52 7.88 27.26
CA THR A 143 -15.29 7.08 27.16
C THR A 143 -15.33 6.14 25.95
N GLU A 144 -16.43 5.40 25.79
CA GLU A 144 -16.59 4.48 24.64
C GLU A 144 -16.52 5.22 23.32
N LEU A 145 -17.18 6.37 23.21
CA LEU A 145 -17.16 7.18 21.98
C LEU A 145 -15.73 7.68 21.67
N VAL A 146 -15.03 8.23 22.66
CA VAL A 146 -13.66 8.75 22.51
C VAL A 146 -12.70 7.63 22.13
N LEU A 147 -12.76 6.48 22.82
CA LEU A 147 -11.90 5.33 22.52
C LEU A 147 -12.19 4.77 21.14
N THR A 148 -13.45 4.67 20.75
CA THR A 148 -13.84 4.20 19.40
C THR A 148 -13.35 5.15 18.31
N GLN A 149 -13.48 6.46 18.51
CA GLN A 149 -12.94 7.45 17.57
C GLN A 149 -11.42 7.39 17.47
N GLN A 150 -10.72 7.24 18.59
CA GLN A 150 -9.26 7.09 18.61
C GLN A 150 -8.82 5.80 17.89
N MET A 151 -9.52 4.70 18.14
CA MET A 151 -9.25 3.41 17.49
C MET A 151 -9.48 3.49 15.98
N LEU A 152 -10.59 4.10 15.56
CA LEU A 152 -10.90 4.32 14.15
C LEU A 152 -9.83 5.18 13.46
N LYS A 153 -9.44 6.30 14.09
CA LYS A 153 -8.39 7.17 13.57
C LYS A 153 -7.04 6.46 13.45
N SER A 154 -6.68 5.69 14.50
CA SER A 154 -5.44 4.90 14.50
C SER A 154 -5.45 3.82 13.40
N THR A 155 -6.58 3.13 13.24
CA THR A 155 -6.73 2.08 12.22
C THR A 155 -6.67 2.66 10.82
N ASN A 156 -7.37 3.78 10.57
CA ASN A 156 -7.31 4.47 9.28
C ASN A 156 -5.89 4.97 8.96
N HIS A 157 -5.20 5.52 9.95
CA HIS A 157 -3.80 5.95 9.75
C HIS A 157 -2.87 4.78 9.42
N LYS A 158 -3.01 3.63 10.12
CA LYS A 158 -2.23 2.43 9.82
C LYS A 158 -2.52 1.88 8.44
N LEU A 159 -3.79 1.88 8.04
CA LEU A 159 -4.21 1.42 6.71
C LEU A 159 -3.64 2.34 5.61
N SER A 160 -3.75 3.65 5.77
CA SER A 160 -3.18 4.63 4.83
C SER A 160 -1.66 4.44 4.71
N ALA A 161 -0.95 4.38 5.85
CA ALA A 161 0.50 4.18 5.84
C ALA A 161 0.92 2.84 5.19
N ALA A 162 0.13 1.79 5.34
CA ALA A 162 0.40 0.50 4.69
C ALA A 162 0.19 0.55 3.17
N LEU A 163 -0.85 1.25 2.71
CA LEU A 163 -1.11 1.47 1.28
C LEU A 163 -0.02 2.34 0.65
N ASP A 164 0.36 3.43 1.32
CA ASP A 164 1.44 4.32 0.89
C ASP A 164 2.78 3.57 0.79
N ALA A 165 3.11 2.73 1.79
CA ALA A 165 4.33 1.92 1.78
C ALA A 165 4.34 0.81 0.69
N ALA A 166 3.17 0.45 0.19
CA ALA A 166 3.00 -0.51 -0.91
C ALA A 166 2.84 0.18 -2.28
N ASP A 167 3.00 1.51 -2.35
CA ASP A 167 2.75 2.33 -3.54
C ASP A 167 1.37 2.07 -4.16
N MET A 168 0.35 1.85 -3.31
CA MET A 168 -1.03 1.57 -3.71
C MET A 168 -1.91 2.80 -3.51
N THR A 169 -2.57 3.25 -4.55
CA THR A 169 -3.56 4.33 -4.51
C THR A 169 -4.96 3.76 -4.39
N PRO A 170 -5.61 3.90 -3.22
CA PRO A 170 -7.00 3.51 -3.07
C PRO A 170 -7.93 4.50 -3.77
N TRP A 171 -9.00 3.97 -4.37
CA TRP A 171 -10.00 4.75 -5.04
C TRP A 171 -11.40 4.15 -4.86
N LYS A 172 -12.43 4.99 -4.99
CA LYS A 172 -13.85 4.60 -5.04
C LYS A 172 -14.48 5.17 -6.30
N TRP A 173 -15.22 4.36 -7.05
CA TRP A 173 -15.96 4.76 -8.22
C TRP A 173 -17.46 4.66 -7.95
N ASP A 174 -18.15 5.81 -8.02
CA ASP A 174 -19.60 5.89 -7.98
C ASP A 174 -20.14 5.65 -9.40
N LEU A 175 -20.86 4.55 -9.57
CA LEU A 175 -21.42 4.12 -10.86
C LEU A 175 -22.62 4.96 -11.30
N GLN A 176 -23.26 5.71 -10.40
CA GLN A 176 -24.39 6.58 -10.72
C GLN A 176 -23.94 7.89 -11.33
N THR A 177 -22.91 8.48 -10.74
CA THR A 177 -22.36 9.77 -11.17
C THR A 177 -21.25 9.63 -12.21
N GLY A 178 -20.64 8.44 -12.33
CA GLY A 178 -19.47 8.21 -13.18
C GLY A 178 -18.20 8.87 -12.65
N LEU A 179 -18.17 9.22 -11.35
CA LEU A 179 -17.04 9.89 -10.71
C LEU A 179 -16.20 8.90 -9.92
N LEU A 180 -14.89 9.05 -10.01
CA LEU A 180 -13.90 8.34 -9.24
C LEU A 180 -13.32 9.29 -8.20
N SER A 181 -13.26 8.86 -6.95
CA SER A 181 -12.61 9.59 -5.84
C SER A 181 -11.41 8.82 -5.31
N CYS A 182 -10.32 9.52 -5.01
CA CYS A 182 -9.10 8.96 -4.45
C CYS A 182 -8.39 9.95 -3.52
N ASN A 183 -7.39 9.49 -2.78
CA ASN A 183 -6.53 10.36 -1.97
C ASN A 183 -5.48 11.07 -2.85
N VAL A 184 -5.09 12.27 -2.45
CA VAL A 184 -4.21 13.21 -3.20
C VAL A 184 -2.78 12.68 -3.42
N SER A 185 -2.38 11.57 -2.85
CA SER A 185 -0.96 11.21 -2.73
C SER A 185 -0.33 10.53 -3.94
N HIS A 186 -1.06 10.19 -5.01
CA HIS A 186 -0.46 9.48 -6.15
C HIS A 186 -1.02 9.84 -7.52
N ASP A 187 -0.13 9.74 -8.51
CA ASP A 187 -0.30 10.09 -9.91
C ASP A 187 -1.44 9.32 -10.59
N LEU A 188 -2.62 9.93 -10.64
CA LEU A 188 -3.72 9.47 -11.48
C LEU A 188 -3.54 9.87 -12.95
N TYR A 189 -2.38 10.47 -13.29
CA TYR A 189 -2.12 11.01 -14.64
C TYR A 189 -3.18 12.01 -15.11
N VAL A 190 -3.89 12.64 -14.19
CA VAL A 190 -4.94 13.64 -14.47
C VAL A 190 -4.37 15.04 -14.37
N THR A 191 -4.86 15.94 -15.21
CA THR A 191 -4.48 17.35 -15.18
C THR A 191 -5.31 18.09 -14.13
N GLU A 192 -4.82 19.23 -13.62
CA GLU A 192 -5.55 20.05 -12.65
C GLU A 192 -6.94 20.52 -13.18
N GLU A 193 -7.10 20.63 -14.49
CA GLU A 193 -8.38 20.99 -15.12
C GLU A 193 -9.42 19.86 -15.09
N GLU A 194 -8.98 18.62 -14.97
CA GLU A 194 -9.85 17.43 -14.90
C GLU A 194 -10.26 17.09 -13.46
N VAL A 195 -9.70 17.78 -12.47
CA VAL A 195 -9.81 17.44 -11.05
C VAL A 195 -10.73 18.41 -10.33
N THR A 196 -11.62 17.86 -9.51
CA THR A 196 -12.34 18.62 -8.48
C THR A 196 -11.85 18.18 -7.11
N HIS A 197 -11.57 19.12 -6.21
CA HIS A 197 -11.13 18.84 -4.86
C HIS A 197 -12.31 18.93 -3.87
N ASP A 198 -12.46 17.89 -3.05
CA ASP A 198 -13.33 17.89 -1.87
C ASP A 198 -12.51 17.50 -0.63
N GLY A 199 -12.05 18.52 0.10
CA GLY A 199 -11.10 18.35 1.19
C GLY A 199 -9.77 17.73 0.69
N ASN A 200 -9.46 16.51 1.17
CA ASN A 200 -8.27 15.75 0.76
C ASN A 200 -8.53 14.75 -0.38
N LEU A 201 -9.74 14.74 -0.93
CA LEU A 201 -10.10 13.84 -2.03
C LEU A 201 -9.95 14.55 -3.37
N ILE A 202 -9.40 13.82 -4.32
CA ILE A 202 -9.43 14.14 -5.75
C ILE A 202 -10.63 13.43 -6.35
N ILE A 203 -11.47 14.17 -7.08
CA ILE A 203 -12.62 13.63 -7.79
C ILE A 203 -12.41 13.86 -9.27
N VAL A 204 -12.48 12.79 -10.06
CA VAL A 204 -12.28 12.82 -11.51
C VAL A 204 -13.37 12.02 -12.22
N PRO A 205 -13.78 12.42 -13.44
CA PRO A 205 -14.61 11.59 -14.29
C PRO A 205 -13.87 10.31 -14.69
N THR A 206 -14.52 9.17 -14.60
CA THR A 206 -13.92 7.89 -15.02
C THR A 206 -13.54 7.88 -16.50
N SER A 207 -14.24 8.63 -17.34
CA SER A 207 -13.89 8.80 -18.76
C SER A 207 -12.48 9.37 -18.95
N ALA A 208 -12.06 10.31 -18.09
CA ALA A 208 -10.70 10.86 -18.11
C ALA A 208 -9.66 9.80 -17.76
N CYS A 209 -9.93 8.92 -16.76
CA CYS A 209 -9.05 7.83 -16.41
C CYS A 209 -8.92 6.80 -17.55
N PHE A 210 -10.02 6.40 -18.17
CA PHE A 210 -9.99 5.47 -19.31
C PHE A 210 -9.29 6.05 -20.55
N ALA A 211 -9.37 7.36 -20.78
CA ALA A 211 -8.66 8.02 -21.87
C ALA A 211 -7.14 7.91 -21.76
N LYS A 212 -6.60 7.73 -20.55
CA LYS A 212 -5.15 7.59 -20.29
C LYS A 212 -4.62 6.17 -20.62
N ILE A 213 -5.49 5.18 -20.72
CA ILE A 213 -5.13 3.80 -21.04
C ILE A 213 -4.74 3.71 -22.53
N CYS A 214 -3.66 2.98 -22.86
CA CYS A 214 -3.28 2.71 -24.24
C CYS A 214 -4.45 2.09 -25.02
N ASP A 215 -4.57 2.43 -26.28
CA ASP A 215 -5.71 2.01 -27.13
C ASP A 215 -5.88 0.49 -27.18
N GLU A 216 -4.75 -0.27 -27.22
CA GLU A 216 -4.76 -1.73 -27.27
C GLU A 216 -5.29 -2.38 -25.98
N ASP A 217 -5.16 -1.72 -24.82
CA ASP A 217 -5.59 -2.24 -23.52
C ASP A 217 -6.97 -1.71 -23.11
N ARG A 218 -7.41 -0.58 -23.69
CA ARG A 218 -8.58 0.20 -23.23
C ARG A 218 -9.88 -0.60 -23.28
N GLU A 219 -10.16 -1.30 -24.36
CA GLU A 219 -11.39 -2.08 -24.53
C GLU A 219 -11.44 -3.24 -23.51
N ARG A 220 -10.36 -4.01 -23.40
CA ARG A 220 -10.24 -5.12 -22.46
C ARG A 220 -10.46 -4.67 -20.99
N VAL A 221 -9.84 -3.55 -20.61
CA VAL A 221 -9.98 -3.02 -19.25
C VAL A 221 -11.40 -2.52 -19.00
N ARG A 222 -12.01 -1.84 -19.99
CA ARG A 222 -13.40 -1.39 -19.90
C ARG A 222 -14.35 -2.55 -19.70
N ASP A 223 -14.24 -3.59 -20.51
CA ASP A 223 -15.08 -4.80 -20.40
C ASP A 223 -14.95 -5.46 -19.01
N ALA A 224 -13.73 -5.51 -18.45
CA ALA A 224 -13.52 -6.05 -17.13
C ALA A 224 -14.25 -5.23 -16.04
N PHE A 225 -14.22 -3.91 -16.13
CA PHE A 225 -14.97 -3.04 -15.23
C PHE A 225 -16.48 -3.15 -15.43
N GLU A 226 -16.97 -3.26 -16.67
CA GLU A 226 -18.39 -3.43 -16.96
C GLU A 226 -18.92 -4.77 -16.39
N ARG A 227 -18.18 -5.86 -16.54
CA ARG A 227 -18.55 -7.17 -15.96
C ARG A 227 -18.59 -7.11 -14.44
N LEU A 228 -17.65 -6.38 -13.80
CA LEU A 228 -17.67 -6.16 -12.36
C LEU A 228 -18.88 -5.30 -11.94
N ALA A 229 -19.16 -4.20 -12.65
CA ALA A 229 -20.27 -3.31 -12.39
C ALA A 229 -21.63 -4.03 -12.56
N ASN A 230 -21.75 -4.89 -13.57
CA ASN A 230 -22.94 -5.71 -13.81
C ASN A 230 -23.10 -6.87 -12.82
N GLY A 231 -22.09 -7.12 -11.97
CA GLY A 231 -22.12 -8.19 -10.97
C GLY A 231 -21.84 -9.58 -11.52
N GLU A 232 -21.32 -9.70 -12.74
CA GLU A 232 -20.87 -10.97 -13.33
C GLU A 232 -19.67 -11.54 -12.60
N THR A 233 -18.84 -10.64 -12.04
CA THR A 233 -17.70 -10.97 -11.20
C THR A 233 -17.78 -10.23 -9.87
N GLN A 234 -17.19 -10.78 -8.80
CA GLN A 234 -17.14 -10.11 -7.50
C GLN A 234 -15.88 -9.26 -7.32
N LYS A 235 -14.81 -9.62 -8.04
CA LYS A 235 -13.51 -8.96 -8.00
C LYS A 235 -12.88 -9.02 -9.38
N MET A 236 -12.05 -8.04 -9.68
CA MET A 236 -11.22 -8.02 -10.89
C MET A 236 -9.78 -7.67 -10.55
N ARG A 237 -8.88 -8.10 -11.42
CA ARG A 237 -7.47 -7.70 -11.47
C ARG A 237 -7.06 -7.56 -12.91
N GLU A 238 -6.62 -6.38 -13.30
CA GLU A 238 -6.16 -6.08 -14.65
C GLU A 238 -4.82 -5.34 -14.59
N GLU A 239 -3.99 -5.59 -15.60
CA GLU A 239 -2.74 -4.88 -15.84
C GLU A 239 -2.84 -4.19 -17.18
N TYR A 240 -2.54 -2.90 -17.25
CA TYR A 240 -2.64 -2.12 -18.48
C TYR A 240 -1.55 -1.07 -18.56
N ARG A 241 -1.33 -0.56 -19.78
CA ARG A 241 -0.36 0.50 -20.06
C ARG A 241 -1.03 1.86 -20.08
N VAL A 242 -0.39 2.82 -19.43
CA VAL A 242 -0.73 4.24 -19.55
C VAL A 242 -0.02 4.82 -20.76
N GLY A 243 -0.74 5.60 -21.58
CA GLY A 243 -0.21 6.19 -22.79
C GLY A 243 0.90 7.21 -22.51
N ARG A 244 1.96 7.17 -23.29
CA ARG A 244 3.18 8.01 -23.13
C ARG A 244 2.91 9.49 -23.07
N GLN A 245 1.89 9.97 -23.79
CA GLN A 245 1.50 11.38 -23.83
C GLN A 245 1.03 11.93 -22.48
N TRP A 246 0.71 11.06 -21.53
CA TRP A 246 0.22 11.43 -20.21
C TRP A 246 1.28 11.30 -19.11
N LEU A 247 2.48 10.82 -19.47
CA LEU A 247 3.56 10.59 -18.51
C LEU A 247 4.49 11.79 -18.43
N PRO A 248 5.06 12.08 -17.24
CA PRO A 248 6.06 13.12 -17.07
C PRO A 248 7.32 12.86 -17.92
N SER A 249 7.61 11.60 -18.20
CA SER A 249 8.73 11.16 -19.04
C SER A 249 8.23 10.24 -20.16
N PRO A 250 8.05 10.73 -21.40
CA PRO A 250 7.40 9.99 -22.48
C PRO A 250 8.26 8.92 -23.15
N GLN A 251 9.34 8.47 -22.50
CA GLN A 251 10.28 7.50 -23.10
C GLN A 251 9.77 6.05 -23.08
N GLN A 252 8.93 5.69 -22.10
CA GLN A 252 8.36 4.35 -21.95
C GLN A 252 6.88 4.44 -21.51
N ASN A 253 6.08 3.39 -21.83
CA ASN A 253 4.76 3.26 -21.23
C ASN A 253 4.91 2.83 -19.78
N GLU A 254 4.05 3.33 -18.93
CA GLU A 254 3.98 2.88 -17.55
C GLU A 254 2.93 1.78 -17.41
N TRP A 255 3.27 0.74 -16.68
CA TRP A 255 2.35 -0.36 -16.38
C TRP A 255 1.66 -0.11 -15.04
N VAL A 256 0.34 -0.20 -15.06
CA VAL A 256 -0.50 -0.09 -13.87
C VAL A 256 -1.25 -1.39 -13.64
N GLU A 257 -1.20 -1.89 -12.42
CA GLU A 257 -2.06 -2.97 -11.96
C GLU A 257 -3.24 -2.35 -11.21
N VAL A 258 -4.46 -2.71 -11.58
CA VAL A 258 -5.69 -2.32 -10.90
C VAL A 258 -6.38 -3.53 -10.32
N ARG A 259 -6.83 -3.40 -9.09
CA ARG A 259 -7.66 -4.39 -8.40
C ARG A 259 -8.93 -3.71 -7.94
N ALA A 260 -10.07 -4.32 -8.20
CA ALA A 260 -11.36 -3.75 -7.84
C ALA A 260 -12.34 -4.81 -7.34
N ALA A 261 -13.28 -4.34 -6.53
CA ALA A 261 -14.41 -5.13 -6.04
C ALA A 261 -15.67 -4.25 -5.97
N VAL A 262 -16.83 -4.87 -5.94
CA VAL A 262 -18.09 -4.17 -5.67
C VAL A 262 -18.09 -3.77 -4.19
N ASP A 263 -18.35 -2.48 -3.92
CA ASP A 263 -18.43 -1.90 -2.59
C ASP A 263 -19.88 -1.91 -2.09
N GLU A 264 -20.77 -1.25 -2.82
CA GLU A 264 -22.17 -1.12 -2.43
C GLU A 264 -23.12 -1.64 -3.52
N ARG A 265 -24.26 -2.19 -3.10
CA ARG A 265 -25.36 -2.65 -3.97
C ARG A 265 -26.68 -2.04 -3.54
N ASP A 266 -27.59 -1.84 -4.48
CA ASP A 266 -28.97 -1.46 -4.17
C ASP A 266 -29.79 -2.67 -3.65
N ALA A 267 -31.04 -2.41 -3.28
CA ALA A 267 -31.96 -3.44 -2.79
C ALA A 267 -32.27 -4.53 -3.85
N ASN A 268 -32.02 -4.28 -5.13
CA ASN A 268 -32.21 -5.20 -6.24
C ASN A 268 -30.92 -5.97 -6.61
N GLY A 269 -29.80 -5.71 -5.90
CA GLY A 269 -28.51 -6.36 -6.11
C GLY A 269 -27.64 -5.69 -7.19
N LYS A 270 -28.08 -4.57 -7.79
CA LYS A 270 -27.29 -3.80 -8.75
C LYS A 270 -26.17 -3.07 -8.03
N SER A 271 -24.96 -3.10 -8.60
CA SER A 271 -23.81 -2.38 -8.04
C SER A 271 -24.04 -0.87 -8.10
N LEU A 272 -23.81 -0.18 -6.99
CA LEU A 272 -23.88 1.27 -6.85
C LEU A 272 -22.49 1.90 -6.87
N SER A 273 -21.51 1.24 -6.27
CA SER A 273 -20.13 1.71 -6.26
C SER A 273 -19.12 0.56 -6.32
N LEU A 274 -17.95 0.86 -6.85
CA LEU A 274 -16.77 0.00 -6.86
C LEU A 274 -15.68 0.60 -5.98
N ILE A 275 -14.91 -0.26 -5.32
CA ILE A 275 -13.72 0.15 -4.57
C ILE A 275 -12.52 -0.62 -5.10
N GLY A 276 -11.36 0.02 -5.11
CA GLY A 276 -10.17 -0.65 -5.60
C GLY A 276 -8.88 0.06 -5.23
N THR A 277 -7.79 -0.51 -5.74
CA THR A 277 -6.45 0.05 -5.65
C THR A 277 -5.78 0.00 -7.01
N SER A 278 -4.97 1.01 -7.30
CA SER A 278 -4.06 1.05 -8.45
C SER A 278 -2.63 1.13 -7.95
N MET A 279 -1.70 0.47 -8.65
CA MET A 279 -0.27 0.54 -8.35
C MET A 279 0.56 0.46 -9.64
N THR A 280 1.67 1.19 -9.69
CA THR A 280 2.63 1.12 -10.79
C THR A 280 3.45 -0.16 -10.68
N VAL A 281 3.48 -0.95 -11.77
CA VAL A 281 4.20 -2.24 -11.84
C VAL A 281 5.23 -2.30 -12.96
N THR A 282 5.64 -1.15 -13.48
CA THR A 282 6.58 -1.02 -14.60
C THR A 282 7.89 -1.75 -14.34
N GLN A 283 8.51 -1.51 -13.19
CA GLN A 283 9.77 -2.16 -12.83
C GLN A 283 9.66 -3.69 -12.77
N ARG A 284 8.53 -4.20 -12.26
CA ARG A 284 8.27 -5.64 -12.24
C ARG A 284 8.17 -6.21 -13.66
N LYS A 285 7.45 -5.52 -14.56
CA LYS A 285 7.32 -5.93 -15.97
C LYS A 285 8.65 -5.93 -16.72
N GLU A 286 9.46 -4.90 -16.52
CA GLU A 286 10.80 -4.82 -17.11
C GLU A 286 11.71 -5.95 -16.64
N MET A 287 11.65 -6.29 -15.33
CA MET A 287 12.41 -7.43 -14.80
C MET A 287 11.92 -8.77 -15.35
N GLU A 288 10.60 -8.96 -15.46
CA GLU A 288 10.00 -10.16 -16.06
C GLU A 288 10.45 -10.32 -17.51
N GLU A 289 10.41 -9.26 -18.31
CA GLU A 289 10.85 -9.26 -19.71
C GLU A 289 12.35 -9.52 -19.84
N ALA A 290 13.17 -8.85 -19.04
CA ALA A 290 14.62 -9.08 -19.02
C ALA A 290 14.96 -10.54 -18.65
N LEU A 291 14.24 -11.13 -17.69
CA LEU A 291 14.40 -12.52 -17.30
C LEU A 291 14.06 -13.47 -18.45
N VAL A 292 12.95 -13.22 -19.16
CA VAL A 292 12.55 -14.03 -20.33
C VAL A 292 13.62 -13.96 -21.41
N GLN A 293 14.13 -12.76 -21.74
CA GLN A 293 15.19 -12.58 -22.73
C GLN A 293 16.49 -13.27 -22.32
N ALA A 294 16.89 -13.16 -21.05
CA ALA A 294 18.07 -13.84 -20.53
C ALA A 294 17.94 -15.36 -20.62
N LYS A 295 16.75 -15.90 -20.32
CA LYS A 295 16.46 -17.34 -20.44
C LYS A 295 16.57 -17.81 -21.88
N VAL A 296 15.95 -17.10 -22.82
CA VAL A 296 16.01 -17.45 -24.25
C VAL A 296 17.47 -17.49 -24.74
N LYS A 297 18.26 -16.45 -24.42
CA LYS A 297 19.69 -16.42 -24.78
C LYS A 297 20.48 -17.57 -24.17
N ALA A 298 20.19 -17.92 -22.91
CA ALA A 298 20.86 -19.05 -22.25
C ALA A 298 20.48 -20.40 -22.89
N GLU A 299 19.23 -20.60 -23.27
CA GLU A 299 18.75 -21.81 -23.99
C GLU A 299 19.35 -21.92 -25.37
N GLU A 300 19.44 -20.82 -26.13
CA GLU A 300 20.11 -20.77 -27.44
C GLU A 300 21.61 -21.15 -27.32
N ALA A 301 22.31 -20.53 -26.37
CA ALA A 301 23.72 -20.83 -26.10
C ALA A 301 23.93 -22.30 -25.70
N ASN A 302 23.07 -22.87 -24.88
CA ASN A 302 23.14 -24.29 -24.49
C ASN A 302 22.87 -25.23 -25.65
N THR A 303 21.94 -24.89 -26.53
CA THR A 303 21.65 -25.66 -27.77
C THR A 303 22.83 -25.64 -28.72
N LEU A 304 23.43 -24.47 -28.94
CA LEU A 304 24.64 -24.33 -29.77
C LEU A 304 25.80 -25.14 -29.19
N LYS A 305 26.04 -25.06 -27.89
CA LYS A 305 27.07 -25.83 -27.18
C LYS A 305 26.85 -27.33 -27.35
N SER A 306 25.63 -27.83 -27.22
CA SER A 306 25.29 -29.25 -27.37
C SER A 306 25.51 -29.74 -28.78
N SER A 307 25.09 -28.97 -29.79
CA SER A 307 25.32 -29.28 -31.22
C SER A 307 26.80 -29.29 -31.57
N PHE A 308 27.55 -28.32 -31.04
CA PHE A 308 29.00 -28.25 -31.22
C PHE A 308 29.72 -29.49 -30.67
N LEU A 309 29.40 -29.90 -29.43
CA LEU A 309 29.98 -31.11 -28.82
C LEU A 309 29.64 -32.39 -29.59
N ALA A 310 28.41 -32.50 -30.10
CA ALA A 310 28.00 -33.64 -30.91
C ALA A 310 28.76 -33.71 -32.22
N ASN A 311 28.93 -32.58 -32.93
CA ASN A 311 29.68 -32.51 -34.18
C ASN A 311 31.15 -32.84 -33.98
N ILE A 312 31.82 -32.26 -33.00
CA ILE A 312 33.21 -32.56 -32.66
C ILE A 312 33.39 -34.03 -32.34
N SER A 313 32.49 -34.63 -31.55
CA SER A 313 32.56 -36.05 -31.23
C SER A 313 32.52 -36.92 -32.48
N HIS A 314 31.74 -36.54 -33.47
CA HIS A 314 31.66 -37.24 -34.75
C HIS A 314 32.93 -37.06 -35.58
N GLU A 315 33.47 -35.83 -35.67
CA GLU A 315 34.66 -35.50 -36.43
C GLU A 315 35.94 -36.10 -35.80
N ILE A 316 36.02 -36.28 -34.52
CA ILE A 316 37.09 -37.00 -33.83
C ILE A 316 36.98 -38.51 -34.07
N ARG A 317 35.77 -39.09 -34.01
CA ARG A 317 35.56 -40.52 -34.13
C ARG A 317 36.01 -41.09 -35.49
N THR A 318 35.77 -40.34 -36.59
CA THR A 318 36.06 -40.79 -37.96
C THR A 318 37.54 -41.03 -38.18
N PRO A 319 38.49 -40.08 -37.95
CA PRO A 319 39.92 -40.31 -38.11
C PRO A 319 40.46 -41.34 -37.09
N LEU A 320 39.93 -41.35 -35.86
CA LEU A 320 40.33 -42.32 -34.85
C LEU A 320 40.01 -43.74 -35.27
N ASN A 321 38.81 -43.99 -35.81
CA ASN A 321 38.44 -45.33 -36.34
C ASN A 321 39.32 -45.76 -37.52
N ALA A 322 39.70 -44.83 -38.39
CA ALA A 322 40.62 -45.08 -39.47
C ALA A 322 42.01 -45.47 -38.94
N ILE A 323 42.55 -44.70 -37.99
CA ILE A 323 43.86 -45.03 -37.36
C ILE A 323 43.81 -46.42 -36.76
N VAL A 324 42.79 -46.72 -35.92
CA VAL A 324 42.65 -48.04 -35.27
C VAL A 324 42.49 -49.19 -36.26
N GLY A 325 41.66 -48.99 -37.32
CA GLY A 325 41.41 -49.98 -38.34
C GLY A 325 42.68 -50.34 -39.13
N PHE A 326 43.38 -49.34 -39.67
CA PHE A 326 44.59 -49.53 -40.42
C PHE A 326 45.78 -50.00 -39.61
N SER A 327 45.88 -49.58 -38.32
CA SER A 327 46.86 -50.10 -37.40
C SER A 327 46.67 -51.62 -37.14
N SER A 328 45.41 -52.06 -37.03
CA SER A 328 45.09 -53.49 -36.85
C SER A 328 45.45 -54.29 -38.07
N LEU A 329 45.25 -53.75 -39.26
CA LEU A 329 45.66 -54.39 -40.55
C LEU A 329 47.19 -54.48 -40.67
N LEU A 330 47.93 -53.45 -40.24
CA LEU A 330 49.41 -53.48 -40.25
C LEU A 330 49.96 -54.55 -39.32
N VAL A 331 49.33 -54.76 -38.14
CA VAL A 331 49.74 -55.75 -37.16
C VAL A 331 49.48 -57.20 -37.70
N SER A 332 48.38 -57.38 -38.42
CA SER A 332 47.97 -58.69 -38.94
C SER A 332 48.67 -59.11 -40.26
N ALA A 333 49.36 -58.21 -40.92
CA ALA A 333 50.05 -58.48 -42.16
C ALA A 333 51.44 -59.18 -41.99
N GLU A 334 51.76 -60.23 -42.78
CA GLU A 334 53.02 -60.95 -42.77
C GLU A 334 54.26 -60.06 -43.00
N ARG A 335 55.45 -60.53 -42.55
CA ARG A 335 56.70 -59.77 -42.55
C ARG A 335 57.15 -59.37 -43.97
N GLY A 336 57.20 -58.12 -44.29
CA GLY A 336 57.73 -57.47 -45.51
C GLY A 336 57.10 -56.08 -45.67
N ILE A 337 57.87 -55.12 -46.26
CA ILE A 337 57.35 -53.82 -46.64
C ILE A 337 56.74 -53.99 -48.01
N SER A 338 55.43 -54.13 -48.15
CA SER A 338 54.68 -54.06 -49.41
C SER A 338 54.15 -52.65 -49.63
N GLU A 339 53.87 -52.30 -50.89
CA GLU A 339 53.23 -51.01 -51.23
C GLU A 339 51.95 -50.80 -50.44
N GLU A 340 51.22 -51.86 -50.17
CA GLU A 340 50.00 -51.87 -49.38
C GLU A 340 50.23 -51.41 -47.93
N LYS A 341 51.31 -51.83 -47.24
CA LYS A 341 51.71 -51.40 -45.92
C LYS A 341 52.08 -49.94 -45.87
N GLN A 342 52.74 -49.44 -46.90
CA GLN A 342 53.09 -48.02 -46.98
C GLN A 342 51.83 -47.17 -47.13
N GLU A 343 50.84 -47.66 -47.87
CA GLU A 343 49.55 -46.97 -48.02
C GLU A 343 48.81 -46.89 -46.66
N TYR A 344 48.80 -48.01 -45.90
CA TYR A 344 48.20 -48.00 -44.54
C TYR A 344 48.89 -47.01 -43.59
N ILE A 345 50.22 -46.95 -43.62
CA ILE A 345 51.00 -46.02 -42.83
C ILE A 345 50.62 -44.55 -43.18
N ASN A 346 50.56 -44.26 -44.49
CA ASN A 346 50.20 -42.94 -44.97
C ASN A 346 48.76 -42.54 -44.56
N ILE A 347 47.83 -43.50 -44.56
CA ILE A 347 46.44 -43.22 -44.07
C ILE A 347 46.44 -42.93 -42.59
N ILE A 348 47.19 -43.68 -41.77
CA ILE A 348 47.29 -43.43 -40.30
C ILE A 348 47.90 -42.07 -40.04
N GLU A 349 49.01 -41.71 -40.69
CA GLU A 349 49.68 -40.43 -40.51
C GLU A 349 48.82 -39.26 -40.93
N ASN A 350 48.09 -39.35 -42.02
CA ASN A 350 47.15 -38.30 -42.47
C ASN A 350 46.00 -38.10 -41.47
N ASN A 351 45.40 -39.21 -40.99
CA ASN A 351 44.30 -39.12 -40.02
C ASN A 351 44.79 -38.63 -38.64
N ASN A 352 46.01 -38.99 -38.22
CA ASN A 352 46.62 -38.47 -37.00
C ASN A 352 46.86 -36.96 -37.12
N THR A 353 47.36 -36.45 -38.24
CA THR A 353 47.53 -35.01 -38.50
C THR A 353 46.20 -34.30 -38.46
N LEU A 354 45.16 -34.88 -39.04
CA LEU A 354 43.80 -34.30 -39.03
C LEU A 354 43.22 -34.25 -37.63
N LEU A 355 43.42 -35.29 -36.82
CA LEU A 355 42.98 -35.32 -35.42
C LEU A 355 43.70 -34.29 -34.56
N LEU A 356 45.02 -34.13 -34.73
CA LEU A 356 45.79 -33.11 -34.04
C LEU A 356 45.34 -31.69 -34.38
N GLN A 357 45.00 -31.47 -35.66
CA GLN A 357 44.45 -30.18 -36.12
C GLN A 357 43.12 -29.91 -35.46
N LEU A 358 42.17 -30.87 -35.43
CA LEU A 358 40.88 -30.72 -34.79
C LEU A 358 41.00 -30.41 -33.28
N ILE A 359 41.94 -31.09 -32.59
CA ILE A 359 42.20 -30.84 -31.18
C ILE A 359 42.72 -29.42 -30.97
N SER A 360 43.65 -28.97 -31.85
CA SER A 360 44.16 -27.59 -31.77
C SER A 360 43.06 -26.55 -31.98
N ASP A 361 42.20 -26.76 -33.00
CA ASP A 361 41.09 -25.86 -33.32
C ASP A 361 40.09 -25.73 -32.13
N VAL A 362 39.80 -26.86 -31.45
CA VAL A 362 38.96 -26.87 -30.24
C VAL A 362 39.60 -26.14 -29.08
N LEU A 363 40.90 -26.32 -28.88
CA LEU A 363 41.66 -25.61 -27.82
C LEU A 363 41.68 -24.10 -28.09
N ASP A 364 41.90 -23.70 -29.33
CA ASP A 364 41.94 -22.29 -29.74
C ASP A 364 40.55 -21.64 -29.56
N LEU A 365 39.46 -22.33 -29.92
CA LEU A 365 38.10 -21.86 -29.66
C LEU A 365 37.84 -21.72 -28.15
N SER A 366 38.28 -22.67 -27.36
CA SER A 366 38.13 -22.61 -25.88
C SER A 366 38.89 -21.43 -25.27
N LYS A 367 40.07 -21.07 -25.82
CA LYS A 367 40.81 -19.87 -25.38
C LYS A 367 40.12 -18.60 -25.81
N ILE A 368 39.48 -18.54 -26.98
CA ILE A 368 38.68 -17.40 -27.44
C ILE A 368 37.47 -17.20 -26.50
N GLU A 369 36.73 -18.27 -26.20
CA GLU A 369 35.58 -18.20 -25.32
C GLU A 369 35.97 -17.78 -23.89
N ALA A 370 37.12 -18.24 -23.39
CA ALA A 370 37.63 -17.83 -22.07
C ALA A 370 38.25 -16.42 -22.05
N GLY A 371 38.39 -15.77 -23.23
CA GLY A 371 39.05 -14.44 -23.33
C GLY A 371 40.56 -14.53 -23.03
N THR A 372 41.16 -15.71 -23.10
CA THR A 372 42.58 -15.93 -22.77
C THR A 372 43.47 -16.08 -24.03
N MET A 373 42.95 -15.81 -25.21
CA MET A 373 43.69 -15.83 -26.44
C MET A 373 44.62 -14.63 -26.50
N GLU A 374 45.92 -14.87 -26.41
CA GLU A 374 46.96 -13.86 -26.62
C GLU A 374 47.18 -13.65 -28.12
N SER A 375 47.08 -12.41 -28.59
CA SER A 375 47.38 -12.02 -29.96
C SER A 375 48.81 -11.46 -30.02
N ASP A 376 49.66 -12.14 -30.77
CA ASP A 376 51.04 -11.63 -31.05
C ASP A 376 50.99 -10.76 -32.29
N TYR A 377 51.25 -9.47 -32.13
CA TYR A 377 51.26 -8.51 -33.23
C TYR A 377 52.67 -8.34 -33.74
N ALA A 378 52.97 -8.95 -34.91
CA ALA A 378 54.23 -8.79 -35.61
C ALA A 378 54.00 -8.11 -36.96
N PRO A 379 54.99 -7.32 -37.49
CA PRO A 379 54.93 -6.83 -38.82
C PRO A 379 54.96 -7.98 -39.81
N ILE A 380 53.96 -8.04 -40.71
CA ILE A 380 53.86 -9.11 -41.72
C ILE A 380 54.05 -8.55 -43.13
N ASP A 381 54.86 -9.22 -43.92
CA ASP A 381 54.93 -8.94 -45.37
C ASP A 381 53.70 -9.51 -46.10
N VAL A 382 52.69 -8.65 -46.21
CA VAL A 382 51.41 -9.00 -46.86
C VAL A 382 51.60 -9.42 -48.31
N HIS A 383 52.61 -8.85 -48.99
CA HIS A 383 52.91 -9.20 -50.39
C HIS A 383 53.52 -10.60 -50.52
N GLY A 384 54.49 -10.90 -49.64
CA GLY A 384 55.07 -12.28 -49.57
C GLY A 384 54.02 -13.32 -49.24
N LEU A 385 53.11 -13.05 -48.28
CA LEU A 385 52.00 -13.94 -47.93
C LEU A 385 51.07 -14.22 -49.10
N PHE A 386 50.69 -13.23 -49.89
CA PHE A 386 49.83 -13.44 -51.08
C PHE A 386 50.54 -14.20 -52.16
N ILE A 387 51.85 -14.08 -52.37
CA ILE A 387 52.62 -14.89 -53.31
C ILE A 387 52.63 -16.35 -52.86
N GLU A 388 52.91 -16.62 -51.58
CA GLU A 388 52.89 -17.99 -51.04
C GLU A 388 51.53 -18.66 -51.21
N LEU A 389 50.45 -17.91 -50.94
CA LEU A 389 49.07 -18.40 -51.13
C LEU A 389 48.77 -18.70 -52.56
N GLU A 390 49.19 -17.82 -53.51
CA GLU A 390 49.01 -18.05 -54.93
C GLU A 390 49.76 -19.30 -55.40
N ASP A 391 51.01 -19.50 -55.01
CA ASP A 391 51.81 -20.68 -55.36
C ASP A 391 51.23 -21.97 -54.75
N THR A 392 50.75 -21.89 -53.48
CA THR A 392 50.09 -23.05 -52.83
C THR A 392 48.82 -23.45 -53.54
N PHE A 393 47.99 -22.53 -53.96
CA PHE A 393 46.75 -22.82 -54.68
C PHE A 393 47.03 -23.25 -56.13
N ARG A 394 48.05 -22.73 -56.82
CA ARG A 394 48.49 -23.18 -58.14
C ARG A 394 48.95 -24.65 -58.13
N LEU A 395 49.67 -25.04 -57.07
CA LEU A 395 50.11 -26.42 -56.90
C LEU A 395 48.94 -27.40 -56.67
N ARG A 396 47.97 -27.02 -55.87
CA ARG A 396 46.77 -27.82 -55.54
C ARG A 396 45.78 -27.89 -56.73
N ASN A 397 45.69 -26.85 -57.56
CA ASN A 397 44.65 -26.72 -58.58
C ASN A 397 45.15 -27.06 -60.01
N LYS A 398 46.30 -27.71 -60.16
CA LYS A 398 46.81 -28.13 -61.47
C LYS A 398 45.84 -28.94 -62.39
N LYS A 399 44.74 -29.47 -61.79
CA LYS A 399 43.73 -30.27 -62.51
C LYS A 399 42.40 -29.55 -62.77
N SER A 400 42.14 -28.33 -62.19
CA SER A 400 40.80 -27.71 -62.23
C SER A 400 40.64 -26.61 -63.28
N GLY A 401 41.70 -26.18 -63.98
CA GLY A 401 41.60 -25.08 -64.94
C GLY A 401 41.26 -23.71 -64.39
N ILE A 402 41.25 -23.55 -63.07
CA ILE A 402 40.97 -22.27 -62.38
C ILE A 402 42.27 -21.49 -62.22
N CYS A 403 42.32 -20.26 -62.75
CA CYS A 403 43.48 -19.38 -62.62
C CYS A 403 43.19 -18.43 -61.39
N ILE A 404 44.07 -18.47 -60.40
CA ILE A 404 44.03 -17.55 -59.28
C ILE A 404 45.10 -16.50 -59.50
N CYS A 405 44.72 -15.20 -59.53
CA CYS A 405 45.65 -14.10 -59.69
C CYS A 405 45.39 -13.05 -58.64
N TYR A 406 46.47 -12.58 -58.10
CA TYR A 406 46.45 -11.48 -57.07
C TYR A 406 46.70 -10.14 -57.82
N HIS A 407 45.81 -9.15 -57.55
CA HIS A 407 45.95 -7.80 -58.10
C HIS A 407 46.24 -6.82 -56.99
N ARG A 408 47.43 -6.23 -56.98
CA ARG A 408 47.83 -5.15 -56.08
C ARG A 408 47.20 -3.83 -56.53
N ARG A 409 46.21 -3.33 -55.81
CA ARG A 409 45.71 -1.96 -55.99
C ARG A 409 46.48 -1.03 -55.06
N THR A 410 47.46 -0.28 -55.59
CA THR A 410 48.11 0.80 -54.86
C THR A 410 47.23 2.02 -54.91
N THR A 411 46.51 2.30 -53.82
CA THR A 411 45.97 3.66 -53.60
C THR A 411 47.11 4.57 -53.19
N ARG A 412 47.49 5.50 -54.11
CA ARG A 412 48.32 6.64 -53.72
C ARG A 412 47.46 7.51 -52.78
N SER A 413 47.90 7.74 -51.52
CA SER A 413 47.48 8.79 -50.65
C SER A 413 47.88 10.14 -51.20
#